data_46ab18c21197022d609039e8726c67b4
#
_entry.id   46ab18c21197022d609039e8726c67b4
#
_cell.length_a   1.000
_cell.length_b   1.000
_cell.length_c   1.000
_cell.angle_alpha   90.00
_cell.angle_beta   90.00
_cell.angle_gamma   90.00
#
_symmetry.space_group_name_H-M   'P 1'
#
loop_
_entity.id
_entity.type
_entity.pdbx_description
1 polymer ?
#
loop_
_entity_poly.entity_id
_entity_poly.type
_entity_poly.pdbx_seq_one_letter_code
_entity_poly.pdbx_strand_id
1 'polypeptide(L)'
;MLCYFLCEILFMISAQYFLTVALIFFVIPYFITTFFLYQDFLYYLKKNKHRFNIFSFLIAFSLLSYLIYSVLAFVTDATKLDFGLYVLFGLLLFVMCLLAFLIQLNYSNRTILFMILMVTSFFISDMFFMFSKMMSEVFALKFINIVGKQVSYLLFVFYFINRTKFYLWKLK
;
A
#
# COMPACT_ATOMS: atom_id res chain seq x y z
N MET A 1 3.95 -12.25 -2.43
CA MET A 1 2.85 -12.95 -3.12
C MET A 1 2.24 -14.04 -2.24
N LEU A 2 3.03 -15.02 -1.75
CA LEU A 2 2.52 -16.14 -0.97
C LEU A 2 1.75 -15.70 0.30
N CYS A 3 2.24 -14.71 1.04
CA CYS A 3 1.55 -14.16 2.23
C CYS A 3 0.19 -13.54 1.88
N TYR A 4 0.07 -12.84 0.76
CA TYR A 4 -1.21 -12.29 0.29
C TYR A 4 -2.21 -13.40 -0.03
N PHE A 5 -1.76 -14.43 -0.74
CA PHE A 5 -2.58 -15.58 -1.09
C PHE A 5 -3.07 -16.34 0.15
N LEU A 6 -2.19 -16.59 1.11
CA LEU A 6 -2.54 -17.22 2.39
C LEU A 6 -3.56 -16.38 3.17
N CYS A 7 -3.38 -15.06 3.18
CA CYS A 7 -4.31 -14.16 3.84
C CYS A 7 -5.72 -14.24 3.22
N GLU A 8 -5.82 -14.23 1.89
CA GLU A 8 -7.11 -14.34 1.20
C GLU A 8 -7.80 -15.67 1.49
N ILE A 9 -7.05 -16.79 1.52
CA ILE A 9 -7.59 -18.10 1.91
C ILE A 9 -8.12 -18.08 3.35
N LEU A 10 -7.35 -17.54 4.29
CA LEU A 10 -7.78 -17.44 5.69
C LEU A 10 -9.06 -16.61 5.83
N PHE A 11 -9.19 -15.52 5.07
CA PHE A 11 -10.42 -14.73 5.04
C PHE A 11 -11.62 -15.49 4.45
N MET A 12 -11.39 -16.35 3.46
CA MET A 12 -12.46 -17.17 2.86
C MET A 12 -12.94 -18.28 3.80
N ILE A 13 -12.03 -18.91 4.55
CA ILE A 13 -12.37 -20.06 5.42
C ILE A 13 -13.17 -19.61 6.64
N SER A 14 -12.74 -18.57 7.34
CA SER A 14 -13.47 -18.06 8.50
C SER A 14 -12.96 -16.68 8.93
N ALA A 15 -13.66 -15.64 8.48
CA ALA A 15 -13.29 -14.25 8.77
C ALA A 15 -13.31 -13.91 10.28
N GLN A 16 -14.14 -14.59 11.09
CA GLN A 16 -14.26 -14.29 12.53
C GLN A 16 -13.13 -14.91 13.36
N TYR A 17 -12.75 -16.16 13.08
CA TYR A 17 -11.76 -16.87 13.91
C TYR A 17 -10.31 -16.54 13.54
N PHE A 18 -10.04 -16.23 12.29
CA PHE A 18 -8.68 -16.00 11.79
C PHE A 18 -8.36 -14.54 11.45
N LEU A 19 -9.20 -13.59 11.86
CA LEU A 19 -9.03 -12.17 11.54
C LEU A 19 -7.65 -11.66 11.96
N THR A 20 -7.25 -11.87 13.18
CA THR A 20 -5.95 -11.42 13.71
C THR A 20 -4.78 -12.02 12.96
N VAL A 21 -4.83 -13.33 12.68
CA VAL A 21 -3.77 -14.03 11.92
C VAL A 21 -3.70 -13.50 10.49
N ALA A 22 -4.85 -13.32 9.85
CA ALA A 22 -4.93 -12.76 8.51
C ALA A 22 -4.37 -11.33 8.46
N LEU A 23 -4.68 -10.48 9.44
CA LEU A 23 -4.13 -9.13 9.53
C LEU A 23 -2.60 -9.13 9.67
N ILE A 24 -2.03 -10.05 10.47
CA ILE A 24 -0.57 -10.19 10.59
C ILE A 24 0.04 -10.56 9.23
N PHE A 25 -0.54 -11.53 8.52
CA PHE A 25 -0.08 -11.90 7.16
C PHE A 25 -0.24 -10.76 6.14
N PHE A 26 -1.18 -9.85 6.36
CA PHE A 26 -1.31 -8.64 5.55
C PHE A 26 -0.20 -7.62 5.82
N VAL A 27 0.15 -7.40 7.07
CA VAL A 27 1.15 -6.39 7.49
C VAL A 27 2.54 -6.73 6.95
N ILE A 28 2.93 -8.01 6.93
CA ILE A 28 4.27 -8.46 6.51
C ILE A 28 4.64 -7.98 5.09
N PRO A 29 3.86 -8.27 4.03
CA PRO A 29 4.22 -7.83 2.69
C PRO A 29 4.17 -6.30 2.52
N TYR A 30 3.32 -5.60 3.25
CA TYR A 30 3.34 -4.12 3.25
C TYR A 30 4.60 -3.56 3.88
N PHE A 31 5.05 -4.15 4.98
CA PHE A 31 6.33 -3.79 5.59
C PHE A 31 7.50 -4.00 4.64
N ILE A 32 7.57 -5.15 3.97
CA ILE A 32 8.61 -5.47 3.00
C ILE A 32 8.56 -4.48 1.82
N THR A 33 7.38 -4.20 1.29
CA THR A 33 7.21 -3.26 0.16
C THR A 33 7.62 -1.84 0.56
N THR A 34 7.19 -1.38 1.73
CA THR A 34 7.57 -0.07 2.27
C THR A 34 9.09 0.04 2.46
N PHE A 35 9.73 -1.02 2.93
CA PHE A 35 11.19 -1.06 3.07
C PHE A 35 11.91 -0.91 1.72
N PHE A 36 11.46 -1.59 0.67
CA PHE A 36 12.03 -1.44 -0.67
C PHE A 36 11.78 -0.03 -1.24
N LEU A 37 10.62 0.54 -1.04
CA LEU A 37 10.32 1.92 -1.45
C LEU A 37 11.21 2.93 -0.70
N TYR A 38 11.46 2.71 0.59
CA TYR A 38 12.38 3.53 1.36
C TYR A 38 13.81 3.46 0.82
N GLN A 39 14.30 2.29 0.46
CA GLN A 39 15.61 2.14 -0.19
C GLN A 39 15.67 2.90 -1.52
N ASP A 40 14.62 2.79 -2.34
CA ASP A 40 14.53 3.52 -3.59
C ASP A 40 14.49 5.03 -3.37
N PHE A 41 13.75 5.50 -2.37
CA PHE A 41 13.70 6.90 -1.98
C PHE A 41 15.10 7.43 -1.58
N LEU A 42 15.81 6.74 -0.71
CA LEU A 42 17.19 7.11 -0.32
C LEU A 42 18.13 7.16 -1.53
N TYR A 43 17.96 6.21 -2.45
CA TYR A 43 18.76 6.18 -3.67
C TYR A 43 18.51 7.42 -4.53
N TYR A 44 17.24 7.79 -4.75
CA TYR A 44 16.88 8.94 -5.54
C TYR A 44 17.28 10.26 -4.87
N LEU A 45 17.18 10.36 -3.55
CA LEU A 45 17.67 11.55 -2.80
C LEU A 45 19.17 11.80 -3.00
N LYS A 46 19.99 10.74 -3.01
CA LYS A 46 21.44 10.88 -3.22
C LYS A 46 21.79 11.34 -4.64
N LYS A 47 20.95 11.02 -5.62
CA LYS A 47 21.26 11.27 -7.03
C LYS A 47 21.06 12.72 -7.46
N ASN A 48 20.10 13.43 -6.88
CA ASN A 48 19.77 14.81 -7.26
C ASN A 48 19.51 15.72 -6.06
N LYS A 49 20.10 16.91 -6.09
CA LYS A 49 19.76 18.03 -5.18
C LYS A 49 18.46 18.71 -5.68
N HIS A 50 17.36 17.99 -5.77
CA HIS A 50 16.10 18.61 -6.17
C HIS A 50 15.49 19.44 -5.05
N ARG A 51 14.89 20.55 -5.42
CA ARG A 51 14.11 21.40 -4.51
C ARG A 51 12.86 20.63 -4.10
N PHE A 52 12.82 20.21 -2.84
CA PHE A 52 11.67 19.62 -2.22
C PHE A 52 10.50 20.63 -2.23
N ASN A 53 9.43 20.34 -2.94
CA ASN A 53 8.25 21.20 -2.94
C ASN A 53 7.44 20.90 -1.67
N ILE A 54 7.71 21.71 -0.62
CA ILE A 54 7.07 21.59 0.70
C ILE A 54 5.55 21.70 0.58
N PHE A 55 5.05 22.55 -0.31
CA PHE A 55 3.60 22.75 -0.47
C PHE A 55 2.90 21.50 -0.98
N SER A 56 3.44 20.86 -2.03
CA SER A 56 2.91 19.59 -2.56
C SER A 56 2.97 18.46 -1.53
N PHE A 57 4.03 18.44 -0.71
CA PHE A 57 4.15 17.47 0.38
C PHE A 57 3.08 17.69 1.45
N LEU A 58 2.84 18.93 1.89
CA LEU A 58 1.82 19.24 2.90
C LEU A 58 0.41 18.88 2.43
N ILE A 59 0.09 19.15 1.16
CA ILE A 59 -1.21 18.76 0.58
C ILE A 59 -1.37 17.24 0.59
N ALA A 60 -0.39 16.49 0.08
CA ALA A 60 -0.46 15.03 0.05
C ALA A 60 -0.54 14.44 1.45
N PHE A 61 0.26 14.96 2.39
CA PHE A 61 0.25 14.55 3.79
C PHE A 61 -1.12 14.76 4.43
N SER A 62 -1.71 15.94 4.26
CA SER A 62 -3.02 16.28 4.83
C SER A 62 -4.14 15.40 4.25
N LEU A 63 -4.16 15.22 2.92
CA LEU A 63 -5.17 14.39 2.26
C LEU A 63 -5.08 12.92 2.68
N LEU A 64 -3.87 12.34 2.69
CA LEU A 64 -3.66 10.96 3.12
C LEU A 64 -3.99 10.76 4.59
N SER A 65 -3.60 11.70 5.46
CA SER A 65 -3.92 11.66 6.90
C SER A 65 -5.43 11.68 7.13
N TYR A 66 -6.14 12.56 6.41
CA TYR A 66 -7.59 12.65 6.50
C TYR A 66 -8.28 11.36 6.04
N LEU A 67 -7.85 10.78 4.92
CA LEU A 67 -8.42 9.54 4.40
C LEU A 67 -8.22 8.37 5.37
N ILE A 68 -7.00 8.20 5.89
CA ILE A 68 -6.71 7.11 6.84
C ILE A 68 -7.46 7.31 8.15
N TYR A 69 -7.49 8.53 8.68
CA TYR A 69 -8.28 8.85 9.87
C TYR A 69 -9.76 8.53 9.67
N SER A 70 -10.33 8.95 8.53
CA SER A 70 -11.73 8.68 8.20
C SER A 70 -12.04 7.18 8.17
N VAL A 71 -11.15 6.37 7.59
CA VAL A 71 -11.34 4.91 7.55
C VAL A 71 -11.20 4.28 8.93
N LEU A 72 -10.19 4.69 9.71
CA LEU A 72 -9.99 4.15 11.07
C LEU A 72 -11.12 4.54 12.04
N ALA A 73 -11.71 5.72 11.86
CA ALA A 73 -12.85 6.17 12.67
C ALA A 73 -14.09 5.26 12.51
N PHE A 74 -14.16 4.51 11.44
CA PHE A 74 -15.21 3.54 11.21
C PHE A 74 -14.94 2.16 11.83
N VAL A 75 -13.74 1.84 12.26
CA VAL A 75 -13.39 0.56 12.88
C VAL A 75 -13.69 0.61 14.39
N THR A 76 -14.97 0.72 14.76
CA THR A 76 -15.40 0.90 16.17
C THR A 76 -15.54 -0.42 16.93
N ASP A 77 -15.84 -1.53 16.23
CA ASP A 77 -16.19 -2.83 16.86
C ASP A 77 -15.02 -3.82 16.91
N ALA A 78 -13.81 -3.37 16.58
CA ALA A 78 -12.62 -4.22 16.61
C ALA A 78 -12.13 -4.45 18.06
N THR A 79 -11.57 -5.65 18.33
CA THR A 79 -10.84 -5.86 19.56
C THR A 79 -9.64 -4.90 19.65
N LYS A 80 -9.13 -4.65 20.86
CA LYS A 80 -7.96 -3.75 21.04
C LYS A 80 -6.75 -4.17 20.21
N LEU A 81 -6.54 -5.50 20.06
CA LEU A 81 -5.44 -6.05 19.26
C LEU A 81 -5.68 -5.82 17.78
N ASP A 82 -6.86 -6.11 17.28
CA ASP A 82 -7.22 -5.93 15.88
C ASP A 82 -7.19 -4.47 15.49
N PHE A 83 -7.67 -3.56 16.36
CA PHE A 83 -7.57 -2.13 16.15
C PHE A 83 -6.10 -1.67 16.02
N GLY A 84 -5.21 -2.16 16.89
CA GLY A 84 -3.78 -1.90 16.80
C GLY A 84 -3.16 -2.36 15.45
N LEU A 85 -3.58 -3.53 14.97
CA LEU A 85 -3.14 -4.04 13.65
C LEU A 85 -3.69 -3.20 12.49
N TYR A 86 -4.93 -2.74 12.55
CA TYR A 86 -5.49 -1.82 11.55
C TYR A 86 -4.77 -0.47 11.52
N VAL A 87 -4.42 0.07 12.69
CA VAL A 87 -3.63 1.31 12.78
C VAL A 87 -2.24 1.10 12.18
N LEU A 88 -1.57 0.01 12.52
CA LEU A 88 -0.25 -0.33 11.95
C LEU A 88 -0.31 -0.48 10.42
N PHE A 89 -1.32 -1.18 9.93
CA PHE A 89 -1.57 -1.34 8.51
C PHE A 89 -1.81 0.02 7.82
N GLY A 90 -2.65 0.87 8.39
CA GLY A 90 -2.91 2.22 7.90
C GLY A 90 -1.65 3.08 7.86
N LEU A 91 -0.78 3.00 8.89
CA LEU A 91 0.49 3.70 8.93
C LEU A 91 1.45 3.22 7.84
N LEU A 92 1.56 1.91 7.61
CA LEU A 92 2.39 1.37 6.54
C LEU A 92 1.91 1.83 5.16
N LEU A 93 0.60 1.79 4.93
CA LEU A 93 -0.02 2.27 3.70
C LEU A 93 0.24 3.76 3.50
N PHE A 94 0.11 4.57 4.55
CA PHE A 94 0.41 6.00 4.56
C PHE A 94 1.85 6.28 4.15
N VAL A 95 2.81 5.64 4.81
CA VAL A 95 4.24 5.80 4.51
C VAL A 95 4.55 5.36 3.08
N MET A 96 3.98 4.24 2.63
CA MET A 96 4.15 3.74 1.27
C MET A 96 3.65 4.74 0.22
N CYS A 97 2.47 5.33 0.43
CA CYS A 97 1.91 6.36 -0.47
C CYS A 97 2.75 7.64 -0.47
N LEU A 98 3.19 8.11 0.71
CA LEU A 98 4.05 9.29 0.79
C LEU A 98 5.40 9.09 0.08
N LEU A 99 6.06 7.96 0.30
CA LEU A 99 7.33 7.65 -0.37
C LEU A 99 7.16 7.58 -1.89
N ALA A 100 6.12 6.90 -2.38
CA ALA A 100 5.83 6.83 -3.80
C ALA A 100 5.57 8.20 -4.41
N PHE A 101 4.78 9.04 -3.73
CA PHE A 101 4.47 10.40 -4.17
C PHE A 101 5.73 11.28 -4.20
N LEU A 102 6.57 11.24 -3.15
CA LEU A 102 7.82 12.00 -3.10
C LEU A 102 8.80 11.60 -4.20
N ILE A 103 8.89 10.32 -4.50
CA ILE A 103 9.72 9.83 -5.61
C ILE A 103 9.17 10.34 -6.94
N GLN A 104 7.86 10.27 -7.15
CA GLN A 104 7.19 10.69 -8.38
C GLN A 104 7.34 12.20 -8.65
N LEU A 105 7.28 13.04 -7.62
CA LEU A 105 7.47 14.49 -7.77
C LEU A 105 8.84 14.87 -8.34
N ASN A 106 9.85 14.07 -8.02
CA ASN A 106 11.23 14.38 -8.36
C ASN A 106 11.75 13.65 -9.59
N TYR A 107 11.07 12.57 -10.00
CA TYR A 107 11.57 11.68 -11.05
C TYR A 107 10.44 11.11 -11.90
N SER A 108 10.69 11.05 -13.22
CA SER A 108 9.80 10.41 -14.17
C SER A 108 10.57 9.32 -14.92
N ASN A 109 10.33 8.06 -14.57
CA ASN A 109 10.89 6.89 -15.25
C ASN A 109 9.84 5.77 -15.25
N ARG A 110 9.94 4.82 -16.19
CA ARG A 110 9.01 3.67 -16.27
C ARG A 110 8.93 2.87 -14.97
N THR A 111 10.04 2.67 -14.26
CA THR A 111 10.05 1.98 -12.96
C THR A 111 9.23 2.74 -11.92
N ILE A 112 9.34 4.07 -11.89
CA ILE A 112 8.59 4.93 -10.97
C ILE A 112 7.12 4.96 -11.35
N LEU A 113 6.78 4.95 -12.63
CA LEU A 113 5.39 4.83 -13.09
C LEU A 113 4.75 3.54 -12.57
N PHE A 114 5.41 2.38 -12.74
CA PHE A 114 4.88 1.12 -12.20
C PHE A 114 4.80 1.12 -10.68
N MET A 115 5.75 1.75 -10.00
CA MET A 115 5.75 1.92 -8.55
C MET A 115 4.51 2.71 -8.08
N ILE A 116 4.24 3.87 -8.68
CA ILE A 116 3.09 4.69 -8.24
C ILE A 116 1.76 4.03 -8.58
N LEU A 117 1.65 3.41 -9.77
CA LEU A 117 0.46 2.66 -10.14
C LEU A 117 0.21 1.47 -9.20
N MET A 118 1.27 0.76 -8.80
CA MET A 118 1.20 -0.32 -7.82
C MET A 118 0.68 0.20 -6.48
N VAL A 119 1.30 1.26 -5.95
CA VAL A 119 0.94 1.83 -4.64
C VAL A 119 -0.49 2.38 -4.64
N THR A 120 -0.89 3.10 -5.70
CA THR A 120 -2.26 3.62 -5.81
C THR A 120 -3.29 2.51 -5.94
N SER A 121 -2.98 1.43 -6.66
CA SER A 121 -3.87 0.28 -6.78
C SER A 121 -4.03 -0.45 -5.44
N PHE A 122 -2.96 -0.63 -4.66
CA PHE A 122 -3.04 -1.17 -3.31
C PHE A 122 -3.89 -0.26 -2.42
N PHE A 123 -3.62 1.04 -2.44
CA PHE A 123 -4.36 2.01 -1.63
C PHE A 123 -5.86 1.96 -1.93
N ILE A 124 -6.25 2.02 -3.21
CA ILE A 124 -7.64 1.95 -3.63
C ILE A 124 -8.27 0.63 -3.17
N SER A 125 -7.61 -0.51 -3.47
CA SER A 125 -8.11 -1.82 -3.10
C SER A 125 -8.37 -1.93 -1.60
N ASP A 126 -7.42 -1.48 -0.78
CA ASP A 126 -7.52 -1.62 0.68
C ASP A 126 -8.56 -0.67 1.29
N MET A 127 -8.71 0.54 0.73
CA MET A 127 -9.80 1.43 1.11
C MET A 127 -11.16 0.77 0.82
N PHE A 128 -11.34 0.20 -0.38
CA PHE A 128 -12.58 -0.49 -0.71
C PHE A 128 -12.78 -1.79 0.09
N PHE A 129 -11.72 -2.48 0.47
CA PHE A 129 -11.80 -3.60 1.40
C PHE A 129 -12.37 -3.17 2.75
N MET A 130 -11.85 -2.08 3.34
CA MET A 130 -12.35 -1.55 4.60
C MET A 130 -13.82 -1.12 4.48
N PHE A 131 -14.17 -0.38 3.44
CA PHE A 131 -15.57 0.01 3.19
C PHE A 131 -16.49 -1.20 2.97
N SER A 132 -16.05 -2.25 2.28
CA SER A 132 -16.86 -3.44 2.05
C SER A 132 -17.14 -4.23 3.33
N LYS A 133 -16.27 -4.14 4.33
CA LYS A 133 -16.48 -4.72 5.66
C LYS A 133 -17.58 -4.01 6.45
N MET A 134 -17.75 -2.72 6.20
CA MET A 134 -18.72 -1.87 6.89
C MET A 134 -20.08 -1.87 6.21
N MET A 135 -20.09 -1.89 4.88
CA MET A 135 -21.29 -1.94 4.05
C MET A 135 -21.40 -3.35 3.45
N SER A 136 -21.74 -4.34 4.27
CA SER A 136 -21.62 -5.78 3.98
C SER A 136 -22.36 -6.27 2.73
N GLU A 137 -23.23 -5.48 2.12
CA GLU A 137 -24.10 -5.94 1.04
C GLU A 137 -23.83 -5.26 -0.32
N VAL A 138 -22.89 -4.30 -0.40
CA VAL A 138 -22.64 -3.60 -1.66
C VAL A 138 -21.67 -4.40 -2.54
N PHE A 139 -22.23 -5.16 -3.47
CA PHE A 139 -21.46 -5.96 -4.44
C PHE A 139 -20.37 -5.15 -5.17
N ALA A 140 -20.67 -3.91 -5.55
CA ALA A 140 -19.74 -3.03 -6.25
C ALA A 140 -18.43 -2.80 -5.45
N LEU A 141 -18.49 -2.62 -4.12
CA LEU A 141 -17.31 -2.42 -3.28
C LEU A 141 -16.43 -3.67 -3.24
N LYS A 142 -17.05 -4.85 -3.13
CA LYS A 142 -16.34 -6.15 -3.16
C LYS A 142 -15.69 -6.36 -4.52
N PHE A 143 -16.38 -6.06 -5.60
CA PHE A 143 -15.86 -6.19 -6.96
C PHE A 143 -14.64 -5.28 -7.19
N ILE A 144 -14.73 -3.99 -6.84
CA ILE A 144 -13.62 -3.01 -6.96
C ILE A 144 -12.41 -3.47 -6.14
N ASN A 145 -12.64 -3.97 -4.91
CA ASN A 145 -11.57 -4.51 -4.08
C ASN A 145 -10.85 -5.68 -4.77
N ILE A 146 -11.58 -6.66 -5.27
CA ILE A 146 -11.01 -7.85 -5.93
C ILE A 146 -10.21 -7.44 -7.17
N VAL A 147 -10.81 -6.63 -8.07
CA VAL A 147 -10.15 -6.15 -9.28
C VAL A 147 -8.92 -5.32 -8.94
N GLY A 148 -9.04 -4.39 -7.98
CA GLY A 148 -7.94 -3.55 -7.51
C GLY A 148 -6.76 -4.39 -6.99
N LYS A 149 -7.02 -5.46 -6.24
CA LYS A 149 -5.99 -6.38 -5.75
C LYS A 149 -5.29 -7.12 -6.88
N GLN A 150 -6.02 -7.65 -7.85
CA GLN A 150 -5.42 -8.35 -8.98
C GLN A 150 -4.51 -7.42 -9.79
N VAL A 151 -4.96 -6.20 -10.04
CA VAL A 151 -4.15 -5.16 -10.72
C VAL A 151 -2.91 -4.82 -9.88
N SER A 152 -3.05 -4.68 -8.57
CA SER A 152 -1.92 -4.39 -7.67
C SER A 152 -0.85 -5.47 -7.73
N TYR A 153 -1.23 -6.75 -7.70
CA TYR A 153 -0.28 -7.87 -7.78
C TYR A 153 0.47 -7.91 -9.12
N LEU A 154 -0.23 -7.62 -10.20
CA LEU A 154 0.37 -7.56 -11.53
C LEU A 154 1.39 -6.41 -11.61
N LEU A 155 1.01 -5.23 -11.15
CA LEU A 155 1.88 -4.06 -11.09
C LEU A 155 3.07 -4.26 -10.16
N PHE A 156 2.89 -4.97 -9.05
CA PHE A 156 3.96 -5.37 -8.12
C PHE A 156 5.05 -6.18 -8.84
N VAL A 157 4.65 -7.17 -9.62
CA VAL A 157 5.60 -7.97 -10.42
C VAL A 157 6.34 -7.09 -11.43
N PHE A 158 5.63 -6.24 -12.17
CA PHE A 158 6.25 -5.32 -13.13
C PHE A 158 7.21 -4.32 -12.47
N TYR A 159 6.85 -3.79 -11.31
CA TYR A 159 7.75 -2.91 -10.56
C TYR A 159 9.06 -3.63 -10.20
N PHE A 160 9.00 -4.82 -9.60
CA PHE A 160 10.20 -5.53 -9.18
C PHE A 160 11.07 -5.99 -10.36
N ILE A 161 10.48 -6.43 -11.47
CA ILE A 161 11.24 -6.77 -12.69
C ILE A 161 12.00 -5.55 -13.21
N ASN A 162 11.33 -4.39 -13.30
CA ASN A 162 11.98 -3.18 -13.78
C ASN A 162 13.00 -2.63 -12.78
N ARG A 163 12.74 -2.74 -11.48
CA ARG A 163 13.67 -2.38 -10.42
C ARG A 163 14.96 -3.21 -10.50
N THR A 164 14.86 -4.51 -10.66
CA THR A 164 16.02 -5.40 -10.78
C THR A 164 16.85 -5.06 -12.01
N LYS A 165 16.23 -4.84 -13.17
CA LYS A 165 16.94 -4.40 -14.39
C LYS A 165 17.69 -3.08 -14.16
N PHE A 166 17.07 -2.13 -13.47
CA PHE A 166 17.66 -0.83 -13.17
C PHE A 166 18.90 -0.93 -12.27
N TYR A 167 18.89 -1.82 -11.26
CA TYR A 167 20.04 -2.04 -10.39
C TYR A 167 21.16 -2.84 -11.06
N LEU A 168 20.84 -3.84 -11.88
CA LEU A 168 21.81 -4.64 -12.64
C LEU A 168 22.56 -3.80 -13.70
N TRP A 169 21.92 -2.81 -14.32
CA TRP A 169 22.57 -1.89 -15.26
C TRP A 169 23.63 -1.00 -14.61
N LYS A 170 23.63 -0.85 -13.30
CA LYS A 170 24.59 -0.05 -12.56
C LYS A 170 25.80 -0.81 -12.05
N LEU A 171 25.72 -2.12 -11.99
CA LEU A 171 26.84 -2.99 -11.59
C LEU A 171 27.76 -3.32 -12.76
N LYS A 172 27.39 -2.94 -13.97
CA LYS A 172 28.23 -2.93 -15.18
C LYS A 172 28.75 -1.52 -15.45
#